data_8a4ad6952f19c6bbe16237bdce554a64
#
_entry.id   8a4ad6952f19c6bbe16237bdce554a64
#
_cell.length_a   1.000
_cell.length_b   1.000
_cell.length_c   1.000
_cell.angle_alpha   90.00
_cell.angle_beta   90.00
_cell.angle_gamma   90.00
#
_symmetry.space_group_name_H-M   'P 1'
#
loop_
_entity.id
_entity.type
_entity.pdbx_description
1 polymer ?
#
loop_
_entity_poly.entity_id
_entity_poly.type
_entity_poly.pdbx_seq_one_letter_code
_entity_poly.pdbx_strand_id
1 'polypeptide(L)'
;MKDRNLHTDQTVHTDQAWNELYSRLEQDNLIPARGQKRLMRPVFAGMAAAIAVLCLCGALGIWLLNDWGTDERLLSLKNGPEDNTLVTTLEDGSIIYLAQDATLSYPEHFEADKRLVKLDGNALFDVSGNKQRPFLIEKKYTTIEVVGTALIVKNKGK
;
A
#
# COMPACT_ATOMS: atom_id res chain seq x y z
N MET A 1 -9.80 76.20 38.49
CA MET A 1 -8.81 75.30 37.84
C MET A 1 -8.27 74.40 38.93
N LYS A 2 -9.07 73.43 39.30
CA LYS A 2 -8.77 72.44 40.33
C LYS A 2 -9.85 71.39 40.20
N ASP A 3 -9.49 70.16 39.79
CA ASP A 3 -10.21 68.91 39.98
C ASP A 3 -9.89 67.93 38.85
N ARG A 4 -8.73 67.26 38.97
CA ARG A 4 -8.45 66.11 38.16
C ARG A 4 -7.51 65.06 38.80
N ASN A 5 -7.59 64.88 40.12
CA ASN A 5 -6.74 63.90 40.82
C ASN A 5 -7.50 62.99 41.83
N LEU A 6 -8.83 62.88 41.72
CA LEU A 6 -9.62 62.07 42.64
C LEU A 6 -9.95 60.65 42.15
N HIS A 7 -9.61 60.29 40.91
CA HIS A 7 -10.02 58.99 40.37
C HIS A 7 -8.92 57.92 40.36
N THR A 8 -7.65 58.30 40.56
CA THR A 8 -6.54 57.35 40.47
C THR A 8 -6.25 56.64 41.82
N ASP A 9 -6.65 57.28 42.94
CA ASP A 9 -6.34 56.75 44.28
C ASP A 9 -7.37 55.65 44.69
N GLN A 10 -8.60 55.69 44.21
CA GLN A 10 -9.63 54.71 44.55
C GLN A 10 -9.44 53.32 43.85
N THR A 11 -8.84 53.29 42.71
CA THR A 11 -8.63 52.03 41.96
C THR A 11 -7.50 51.20 42.58
N VAL A 12 -6.47 51.84 43.13
CA VAL A 12 -5.35 51.13 43.76
C VAL A 12 -5.78 50.48 45.10
N HIS A 13 -6.69 51.14 45.82
CA HIS A 13 -7.22 50.57 47.10
C HIS A 13 -8.16 49.39 46.88
N THR A 14 -8.94 49.38 45.81
CA THR A 14 -9.84 48.26 45.49
C THR A 14 -9.09 47.05 45.06
N ASP A 15 -8.02 47.17 44.27
CA ASP A 15 -7.22 46.03 43.84
C ASP A 15 -6.48 45.35 44.98
N GLN A 16 -5.98 46.17 45.94
CA GLN A 16 -5.36 45.67 47.17
C GLN A 16 -6.36 44.92 48.06
N ALA A 17 -7.56 45.47 48.23
CA ALA A 17 -8.63 44.85 49.00
C ALA A 17 -9.10 43.51 48.36
N TRP A 18 -9.19 43.45 47.03
CA TRP A 18 -9.50 42.23 46.32
C TRP A 18 -8.41 41.17 46.50
N ASN A 19 -7.13 41.53 46.37
CA ASN A 19 -6.02 40.61 46.57
C ASN A 19 -5.97 40.01 47.97
N GLU A 20 -6.25 40.87 49.00
CA GLU A 20 -6.30 40.43 50.39
C GLU A 20 -7.50 39.50 50.67
N LEU A 21 -8.66 39.78 50.03
CA LEU A 21 -9.82 38.93 50.14
C LEU A 21 -9.56 37.57 49.47
N TYR A 22 -8.96 37.55 48.27
CA TYR A 22 -8.62 36.31 47.60
C TYR A 22 -7.64 35.46 48.39
N SER A 23 -6.62 36.10 49.00
CA SER A 23 -5.65 35.35 49.81
C SER A 23 -6.29 34.73 51.07
N ARG A 24 -7.26 35.38 51.70
CA ARG A 24 -8.00 34.83 52.83
C ARG A 24 -8.92 33.70 52.41
N LEU A 25 -9.63 33.83 51.27
CA LEU A 25 -10.49 32.80 50.73
C LEU A 25 -9.72 31.54 50.31
N GLU A 26 -8.49 31.70 49.88
CA GLU A 26 -7.58 30.61 49.52
C GLU A 26 -7.04 29.90 50.78
N GLN A 27 -6.73 30.67 51.83
CA GLN A 27 -6.32 30.09 53.14
C GLN A 27 -7.43 29.31 53.80
N ASP A 28 -8.68 29.73 53.68
CA ASP A 28 -9.85 29.07 54.29
C ASP A 28 -10.40 27.91 53.45
N ASN A 29 -9.70 27.56 52.33
CA ASN A 29 -10.13 26.50 51.37
C ASN A 29 -11.56 26.67 50.82
N LEU A 30 -12.08 27.91 50.83
CA LEU A 30 -13.42 28.20 50.33
C LEU A 30 -13.48 28.38 48.80
N ILE A 31 -12.30 28.55 48.15
CA ILE A 31 -12.20 28.55 46.70
C ILE A 31 -11.48 27.28 46.30
N PRO A 32 -12.07 26.43 45.43
CA PRO A 32 -11.36 25.27 44.92
C PRO A 32 -10.10 25.77 44.22
N ALA A 33 -8.93 25.30 44.68
CA ALA A 33 -7.64 25.62 44.06
C ALA A 33 -7.78 25.48 42.57
N ARG A 34 -7.48 26.56 41.84
CA ARG A 34 -7.56 26.64 40.36
C ARG A 34 -6.90 25.38 39.82
N GLY A 35 -7.74 24.44 39.37
CA GLY A 35 -7.32 23.07 39.10
C GLY A 35 -6.06 23.15 38.24
N GLN A 36 -4.93 22.75 38.84
CA GLN A 36 -3.78 22.37 38.02
C GLN A 36 -4.35 21.38 37.01
N LYS A 37 -4.41 21.79 35.74
CA LYS A 37 -4.61 20.86 34.66
C LYS A 37 -3.52 19.80 34.89
N ARG A 38 -3.86 18.71 35.59
CA ARG A 38 -3.05 17.51 35.59
C ARG A 38 -2.89 17.20 34.11
N LEU A 39 -1.76 17.62 33.57
CA LEU A 39 -1.28 17.03 32.34
C LEU A 39 -1.35 15.54 32.60
N MET A 40 -2.42 14.92 32.13
CA MET A 40 -2.53 13.47 32.14
C MET A 40 -1.22 12.99 31.57
N ARG A 41 -0.42 12.41 32.45
CA ARG A 41 0.93 11.92 32.17
C ARG A 41 0.90 11.18 30.83
N PRO A 42 1.95 11.27 30.03
CA PRO A 42 2.03 10.71 28.67
C PRO A 42 2.01 9.18 28.62
N VAL A 43 1.45 8.52 29.64
CA VAL A 43 1.22 7.08 29.62
C VAL A 43 0.34 6.69 28.44
N PHE A 44 -0.69 7.48 28.12
CA PHE A 44 -1.53 7.26 26.96
C PHE A 44 -0.81 7.60 25.64
N ALA A 45 0.11 8.57 25.66
CA ALA A 45 0.93 8.88 24.47
C ALA A 45 1.91 7.72 24.16
N GLY A 46 2.46 7.08 25.20
CA GLY A 46 3.30 5.89 25.02
C GLY A 46 2.54 4.68 24.47
N MET A 47 1.31 4.44 24.97
CA MET A 47 0.46 3.37 24.44
C MET A 47 0.04 3.62 22.98
N ALA A 48 -0.33 4.85 22.63
CA ALA A 48 -0.67 5.21 21.25
C ALA A 48 0.53 5.03 20.30
N ALA A 49 1.73 5.41 20.73
CA ALA A 49 2.95 5.21 19.96
C ALA A 49 3.27 3.72 19.78
N ALA A 50 3.12 2.90 20.81
CA ALA A 50 3.34 1.46 20.71
C ALA A 50 2.35 0.79 19.74
N ILE A 51 1.08 1.16 19.77
CA ILE A 51 0.06 0.65 18.84
C ILE A 51 0.38 1.08 17.41
N ALA A 52 0.79 2.34 17.20
CA ALA A 52 1.17 2.83 15.88
C ALA A 52 2.38 2.07 15.29
N VAL A 53 3.39 1.79 16.11
CA VAL A 53 4.56 0.99 15.71
C VAL A 53 4.14 -0.44 15.36
N LEU A 54 3.29 -1.08 16.15
CA LEU A 54 2.79 -2.42 15.87
C LEU A 54 1.97 -2.46 14.57
N CYS A 55 1.13 -1.46 14.31
CA CYS A 55 0.38 -1.35 13.07
C CYS A 55 1.30 -1.14 11.86
N LEU A 56 2.32 -0.30 11.99
CA LEU A 56 3.31 -0.07 10.93
C LEU A 56 4.14 -1.33 10.66
N CYS A 57 4.62 -2.01 11.69
CA CYS A 57 5.35 -3.27 11.54
C CYS A 57 4.45 -4.36 10.94
N GLY A 58 3.19 -4.43 11.35
CA GLY A 58 2.21 -5.36 10.78
C GLY A 58 1.93 -5.08 9.31
N ALA A 59 1.67 -3.82 8.96
CA ALA A 59 1.45 -3.40 7.58
C ALA A 59 2.69 -3.64 6.69
N LEU A 60 3.89 -3.32 7.21
CA LEU A 60 5.15 -3.57 6.52
C LEU A 60 5.40 -5.08 6.36
N GLY A 61 5.10 -5.87 7.40
CA GLY A 61 5.20 -7.33 7.34
C GLY A 61 4.26 -7.93 6.29
N ILE A 62 3.00 -7.50 6.26
CA ILE A 62 2.03 -7.94 5.24
C ILE A 62 2.51 -7.51 3.84
N TRP A 63 3.02 -6.29 3.70
CA TRP A 63 3.55 -5.80 2.42
C TRP A 63 4.74 -6.64 1.94
N LEU A 64 5.71 -6.93 2.80
CA LEU A 64 6.86 -7.78 2.49
C LEU A 64 6.48 -9.23 2.19
N LEU A 65 5.48 -9.78 2.91
CA LEU A 65 4.99 -11.15 2.67
C LEU A 65 4.16 -11.24 1.38
N ASN A 66 3.48 -10.16 0.99
CA ASN A 66 2.70 -10.11 -0.26
C ASN A 66 3.61 -9.95 -1.50
N ASP A 67 4.84 -9.43 -1.31
CA ASP A 67 5.85 -9.31 -2.37
C ASP A 67 6.73 -10.58 -2.49
N TRP A 68 6.60 -11.51 -1.54
CA TRP A 68 7.08 -12.87 -1.73
C TRP A 68 6.11 -13.52 -2.72
N GLY A 69 6.43 -13.27 -4.01
CA GLY A 69 5.78 -13.90 -5.12
C GLY A 69 5.66 -15.39 -4.79
N THR A 70 4.45 -15.89 -4.83
CA THR A 70 4.18 -17.32 -4.83
C THR A 70 5.27 -17.95 -5.66
N ASP A 71 5.98 -18.90 -5.08
CA ASP A 71 6.98 -19.73 -5.77
C ASP A 71 6.16 -20.59 -6.77
N GLU A 72 5.60 -19.89 -7.76
CA GLU A 72 4.82 -20.49 -8.82
C GLU A 72 5.77 -21.40 -9.57
N ARG A 73 5.52 -22.68 -9.50
CA ARG A 73 6.24 -23.65 -10.31
C ARG A 73 6.05 -23.28 -11.77
N LEU A 74 7.06 -22.62 -12.32
CA LEU A 74 7.10 -22.29 -13.73
C LEU A 74 7.41 -23.54 -14.51
N LEU A 75 6.47 -23.95 -15.31
CA LEU A 75 6.68 -24.96 -16.33
C LEU A 75 7.38 -24.32 -17.51
N SER A 76 8.40 -24.97 -18.03
CA SER A 76 9.12 -24.50 -19.21
C SER A 76 9.04 -25.56 -20.31
N LEU A 77 8.47 -25.15 -21.44
CA LEU A 77 8.32 -25.99 -22.63
C LEU A 77 9.23 -25.43 -23.72
N LYS A 78 10.19 -26.23 -24.15
CA LYS A 78 11.12 -25.87 -25.22
C LYS A 78 10.88 -26.73 -26.46
N ASN A 79 10.75 -26.08 -27.60
CA ASN A 79 10.74 -26.75 -28.90
C ASN A 79 12.16 -26.83 -29.46
N GLY A 80 12.57 -27.98 -29.93
CA GLY A 80 13.92 -28.21 -30.47
C GLY A 80 14.12 -27.59 -31.87
N PRO A 81 15.40 -27.53 -32.34
CA PRO A 81 15.73 -26.96 -33.65
C PRO A 81 15.31 -27.86 -34.82
N GLU A 82 15.15 -29.15 -34.59
CA GLU A 82 14.76 -30.13 -35.64
C GLU A 82 13.27 -30.47 -35.59
N ASP A 83 12.58 -30.03 -34.55
CA ASP A 83 11.17 -30.31 -34.36
C ASP A 83 10.28 -29.35 -35.16
N ASN A 84 9.18 -29.90 -35.68
CA ASN A 84 8.13 -29.10 -36.25
C ASN A 84 7.46 -28.22 -35.17
N THR A 85 6.32 -27.63 -35.46
CA THR A 85 5.56 -26.86 -34.48
C THR A 85 5.14 -27.72 -33.29
N LEU A 86 5.53 -27.33 -32.07
CA LEU A 86 5.08 -27.96 -30.84
C LEU A 86 3.77 -27.32 -30.38
N VAL A 87 2.74 -28.13 -30.16
CA VAL A 87 1.41 -27.62 -29.75
C VAL A 87 1.17 -27.99 -28.28
N THR A 88 0.75 -26.99 -27.49
CA THR A 88 0.36 -27.19 -26.10
C THR A 88 -0.93 -26.47 -25.79
N THR A 89 -1.70 -27.04 -24.86
CA THR A 89 -2.92 -26.42 -24.32
C THR A 89 -2.70 -26.04 -22.87
N LEU A 90 -3.00 -24.80 -22.52
CA LEU A 90 -2.90 -24.30 -21.17
C LEU A 90 -4.19 -24.61 -20.37
N GLU A 91 -4.15 -24.41 -19.03
CA GLU A 91 -5.28 -24.67 -18.13
C GLU A 91 -6.54 -23.86 -18.46
N ASP A 92 -6.37 -22.66 -19.06
CA ASP A 92 -7.46 -21.75 -19.46
C ASP A 92 -8.10 -22.14 -20.81
N GLY A 93 -7.65 -23.21 -21.44
CA GLY A 93 -8.07 -23.64 -22.75
C GLY A 93 -7.39 -22.91 -23.91
N SER A 94 -6.44 -22.03 -23.66
CA SER A 94 -5.64 -21.40 -24.72
C SER A 94 -4.70 -22.43 -25.36
N ILE A 95 -4.58 -22.38 -26.69
CA ILE A 95 -3.72 -23.26 -27.47
C ILE A 95 -2.53 -22.46 -28.00
N ILE A 96 -1.33 -22.99 -27.81
CA ILE A 96 -0.10 -22.34 -28.23
C ILE A 96 0.67 -23.25 -29.19
N TYR A 97 1.06 -22.68 -30.32
CA TYR A 97 1.86 -23.33 -31.34
C TYR A 97 3.25 -22.72 -31.32
N LEU A 98 4.21 -23.41 -30.72
CA LEU A 98 5.60 -22.98 -30.61
C LEU A 98 6.37 -23.31 -31.87
N ALA A 99 7.00 -22.32 -32.47
CA ALA A 99 7.91 -22.53 -33.59
C ALA A 99 9.22 -23.21 -33.12
N GLN A 100 10.06 -23.59 -34.07
CA GLN A 100 11.42 -24.12 -33.81
C GLN A 100 12.22 -23.14 -32.93
N ASP A 101 13.04 -23.67 -32.05
CA ASP A 101 13.88 -22.91 -31.10
C ASP A 101 13.12 -21.97 -30.16
N ALA A 102 11.79 -22.10 -30.04
CA ALA A 102 11.02 -21.31 -29.12
C ALA A 102 10.92 -21.98 -27.75
N THR A 103 10.90 -21.13 -26.71
CA THR A 103 10.69 -21.54 -25.33
C THR A 103 9.52 -20.78 -24.73
N LEU A 104 8.57 -21.49 -24.15
CA LEU A 104 7.44 -20.94 -23.41
C LEU A 104 7.59 -21.30 -21.94
N SER A 105 7.56 -20.31 -21.07
CA SER A 105 7.48 -20.50 -19.62
C SER A 105 6.16 -19.98 -19.10
N TYR A 106 5.44 -20.77 -18.32
CA TYR A 106 4.13 -20.43 -17.79
C TYR A 106 3.93 -21.09 -16.43
N PRO A 107 3.12 -20.54 -15.53
CA PRO A 107 2.81 -21.15 -14.24
C PRO A 107 1.90 -22.38 -14.43
N GLU A 108 1.99 -23.34 -13.51
CA GLU A 108 1.08 -24.50 -13.49
C GLU A 108 -0.37 -24.03 -13.33
N HIS A 109 -0.60 -22.99 -12.53
CA HIS A 109 -1.89 -22.33 -12.35
C HIS A 109 -1.74 -20.82 -12.53
N PHE A 110 -2.63 -20.21 -13.32
CA PHE A 110 -2.63 -18.77 -13.51
C PHE A 110 -3.18 -18.03 -12.29
N GLU A 111 -2.66 -16.83 -12.04
CA GLU A 111 -3.18 -15.93 -11.02
C GLU A 111 -4.66 -15.59 -11.23
N ALA A 112 -5.32 -15.11 -10.19
CA ALA A 112 -6.76 -14.82 -10.24
C ALA A 112 -7.12 -13.62 -11.14
N ASP A 113 -6.19 -12.67 -11.34
CA ASP A 113 -6.38 -11.41 -12.04
C ASP A 113 -5.74 -11.34 -13.42
N LYS A 114 -4.77 -12.21 -13.71
CA LYS A 114 -4.04 -12.22 -14.98
C LYS A 114 -3.58 -13.63 -15.37
N ARG A 115 -3.21 -13.80 -16.64
CA ARG A 115 -2.65 -15.02 -17.21
C ARG A 115 -1.31 -14.66 -17.85
N LEU A 116 -0.22 -14.79 -17.10
CA LEU A 116 1.10 -14.39 -17.55
C LEU A 116 1.88 -15.57 -18.12
N VAL A 117 2.41 -15.42 -19.30
CA VAL A 117 3.36 -16.36 -19.92
C VAL A 117 4.59 -15.63 -20.44
N LYS A 118 5.74 -16.28 -20.43
CA LYS A 118 6.99 -15.76 -20.98
C LYS A 118 7.36 -16.50 -22.25
N LEU A 119 7.57 -15.78 -23.33
CA LEU A 119 7.96 -16.33 -24.63
C LEU A 119 9.36 -15.87 -25.03
N ASP A 120 10.21 -16.83 -25.32
CA ASP A 120 11.44 -16.62 -26.10
C ASP A 120 11.30 -17.35 -27.45
N GLY A 121 11.48 -16.64 -28.55
CA GLY A 121 11.25 -17.17 -29.88
C GLY A 121 9.97 -16.69 -30.55
N ASN A 122 9.41 -17.54 -31.42
CA ASN A 122 8.18 -17.27 -32.18
C ASN A 122 7.08 -18.26 -31.80
N ALA A 123 5.85 -17.77 -31.70
CA ALA A 123 4.71 -18.64 -31.43
C ALA A 123 3.42 -18.02 -32.00
N LEU A 124 2.46 -18.90 -32.29
CA LEU A 124 1.07 -18.52 -32.50
C LEU A 124 0.29 -18.88 -31.24
N PHE A 125 -0.47 -17.93 -30.78
CA PHE A 125 -1.36 -18.06 -29.63
C PHE A 125 -2.81 -18.05 -30.10
N ASP A 126 -3.60 -19.01 -29.70
CA ASP A 126 -5.06 -18.98 -29.80
C ASP A 126 -5.61 -18.87 -28.38
N VAL A 127 -5.89 -17.62 -27.96
CA VAL A 127 -6.17 -17.29 -26.57
C VAL A 127 -7.66 -17.37 -26.29
N SER A 128 -8.02 -18.14 -25.28
CA SER A 128 -9.38 -18.23 -24.75
C SER A 128 -9.85 -16.87 -24.21
N GLY A 129 -11.05 -16.44 -24.66
CA GLY A 129 -11.59 -15.11 -24.33
C GLY A 129 -11.96 -14.96 -22.87
N ASN A 130 -11.29 -14.05 -22.13
CA ASN A 130 -11.66 -13.68 -20.79
C ASN A 130 -11.25 -12.23 -20.51
N LYS A 131 -12.24 -11.32 -20.45
CA LYS A 131 -12.03 -9.90 -20.21
C LYS A 131 -11.64 -9.58 -18.75
N GLN A 132 -11.97 -10.45 -17.80
CA GLN A 132 -11.67 -10.22 -16.39
C GLN A 132 -10.25 -10.69 -16.01
N ARG A 133 -9.66 -11.57 -16.84
CA ARG A 133 -8.30 -12.09 -16.67
C ARG A 133 -7.54 -11.95 -17.98
N PRO A 134 -6.93 -10.80 -18.25
CA PRO A 134 -6.16 -10.56 -19.47
C PRO A 134 -5.02 -11.57 -19.59
N PHE A 135 -4.68 -11.94 -20.83
CA PHE A 135 -3.56 -12.80 -21.15
C PHE A 135 -2.35 -11.95 -21.49
N LEU A 136 -1.27 -12.08 -20.73
CA LEU A 136 -0.06 -11.29 -20.86
C LEU A 136 1.07 -12.16 -21.40
N ILE A 137 1.63 -11.78 -22.54
CA ILE A 137 2.79 -12.44 -23.13
C ILE A 137 4.01 -11.54 -22.88
N GLU A 138 4.84 -11.96 -21.95
CA GLU A 138 6.10 -11.29 -21.67
C GLU A 138 7.19 -11.75 -22.63
N LYS A 139 7.85 -10.82 -23.24
CA LYS A 139 9.01 -11.01 -24.10
C LYS A 139 10.12 -10.08 -23.66
N LYS A 140 11.37 -10.42 -23.88
CA LYS A 140 12.59 -9.77 -23.36
C LYS A 140 12.51 -8.26 -23.08
N TYR A 141 11.76 -7.49 -23.88
CA TYR A 141 11.62 -6.03 -23.75
C TYR A 141 10.18 -5.53 -23.98
N THR A 142 9.20 -6.41 -24.03
CA THR A 142 7.83 -6.04 -24.39
C THR A 142 6.84 -6.98 -23.72
N THR A 143 5.75 -6.42 -23.21
CA THR A 143 4.59 -7.20 -22.76
C THR A 143 3.44 -6.95 -23.72
N ILE A 144 2.81 -8.00 -24.21
CA ILE A 144 1.65 -7.96 -25.11
C ILE A 144 0.45 -8.41 -24.30
N GLU A 145 -0.57 -7.57 -24.24
CA GLU A 145 -1.84 -7.89 -23.57
C GLU A 145 -2.88 -8.34 -24.61
N VAL A 146 -3.55 -9.45 -24.32
CA VAL A 146 -4.57 -10.07 -25.18
C VAL A 146 -5.80 -10.42 -24.35
N VAL A 147 -6.98 -10.08 -24.85
CA VAL A 147 -8.24 -10.36 -24.13
C VAL A 147 -8.95 -11.62 -24.63
N GLY A 148 -8.56 -12.11 -25.81
CA GLY A 148 -9.14 -13.30 -26.43
C GLY A 148 -9.17 -13.17 -27.95
N THR A 149 -8.10 -13.60 -28.63
CA THR A 149 -7.97 -13.64 -30.08
C THR A 149 -6.81 -14.56 -30.48
N ALA A 150 -6.78 -14.98 -31.73
CA ALA A 150 -5.59 -15.60 -32.31
C ALA A 150 -4.53 -14.52 -32.61
N LEU A 151 -3.31 -14.71 -32.16
CA LEU A 151 -2.19 -13.77 -32.26
C LEU A 151 -0.90 -14.49 -32.66
N ILE A 152 -0.20 -13.96 -33.65
CA ILE A 152 1.14 -14.42 -33.99
C ILE A 152 2.18 -13.49 -33.39
N VAL A 153 3.03 -14.02 -32.54
CA VAL A 153 4.16 -13.30 -31.95
C VAL A 153 5.45 -13.74 -32.63
N LYS A 154 6.12 -12.80 -33.29
CA LYS A 154 7.40 -13.06 -33.97
C LYS A 154 8.54 -12.24 -33.35
N ASN A 155 9.74 -12.79 -33.37
CA ASN A 155 10.94 -11.99 -33.17
C ASN A 155 11.13 -11.11 -34.41
N LYS A 156 11.39 -9.82 -34.19
CA LYS A 156 11.85 -8.96 -35.29
C LYS A 156 13.24 -9.49 -35.66
N GLY A 157 13.37 -10.14 -36.83
CA GLY A 157 14.66 -10.58 -37.31
C GLY A 157 15.64 -9.42 -37.38
N LYS A 158 16.90 -9.71 -37.02
CA LYS A 158 18.02 -8.83 -37.32
C LYS A 158 18.25 -8.77 -38.82
#